data_d37d85cbb9767fb4b66781746e004662
#
_entry.id   d37d85cbb9767fb4b66781746e004662
#
_cell.length_a   1.000
_cell.length_b   1.000
_cell.length_c   1.000
_cell.angle_alpha   90.00
_cell.angle_beta   90.00
_cell.angle_gamma   90.00
#
_symmetry.space_group_name_H-M   'P 1'
#
loop_
_entity.id
_entity.type
_entity.pdbx_description
1 polymer ?
#
loop_
_entity_poly.entity_id
_entity_poly.type
_entity_poly.pdbx_seq_one_letter_code
_entity_poly.pdbx_strand_id
1 'polypeptide(L)'
;MSHNLFASTQNREISASLVLSRCTPSNLKQKPASESHSIQLHQILFIDESIADYKTLAEGALPGIEVIILNPAQNAIEQITQLLAQRQRLNSLHLVTHGKPASLDFSTGSLNQTTIPHYAPQLKKWAASLAPQAEILLYGCNVAQGEIGETFVRHLSQLTGATIAAAKTPVGNSNLGGTWNLAYQTRNINTALPFNTCVLQTYPGILPTLDWSVLNLA
;
A
#
# COMPACT_ATOMS: atom_id res chain seq x y z
N MET A 1 18.57 43.72 14.86
CA MET A 1 18.82 43.14 13.52
C MET A 1 18.06 41.84 13.47
N SER A 2 16.84 41.93 12.90
CA SER A 2 15.91 40.79 12.80
C SER A 2 16.02 40.24 11.40
N HIS A 3 16.30 38.95 11.21
CA HIS A 3 16.12 38.26 9.91
C HIS A 3 15.37 36.96 10.10
N ASN A 4 14.13 37.01 9.65
CA ASN A 4 13.33 36.02 8.89
C ASN A 4 13.69 34.55 9.03
N LEU A 5 12.79 33.84 9.72
CA LEU A 5 12.54 32.41 9.63
C LEU A 5 11.07 32.21 9.24
N PHE A 6 10.71 32.47 7.97
CA PHE A 6 9.43 32.10 7.38
C PHE A 6 9.66 31.74 5.90
N ALA A 7 10.13 30.55 5.63
CA ALA A 7 10.14 29.98 4.29
C ALA A 7 10.34 28.45 4.32
N SER A 8 9.39 27.68 4.79
CA SER A 8 9.49 26.22 4.68
C SER A 8 8.16 25.47 4.49
N THR A 9 7.02 26.13 4.55
CA THR A 9 5.71 25.44 4.47
C THR A 9 5.01 25.54 3.11
N GLN A 10 5.44 26.43 2.22
CA GLN A 10 4.76 26.61 0.92
C GLN A 10 5.24 25.70 -0.21
N ASN A 11 6.38 25.03 -0.08
CA ASN A 11 6.95 24.21 -1.18
C ASN A 11 6.37 22.76 -1.26
N ARG A 12 5.61 22.29 -0.27
CA ARG A 12 5.05 20.92 -0.28
C ARG A 12 3.71 20.81 -1.01
N GLU A 13 2.87 21.87 -0.95
CA GLU A 13 1.56 21.83 -1.60
C GLU A 13 1.62 22.03 -3.11
N ILE A 14 2.67 22.66 -3.64
CA ILE A 14 2.84 22.89 -5.08
C ILE A 14 3.19 21.60 -5.84
N SER A 15 3.80 20.62 -5.16
CA SER A 15 4.28 19.37 -5.81
C SER A 15 3.13 18.45 -6.23
N ALA A 16 2.13 18.24 -5.37
CA ALA A 16 1.00 17.34 -5.65
C ALA A 16 0.11 17.86 -6.79
N SER A 17 -0.20 19.16 -6.78
CA SER A 17 -1.03 19.79 -7.83
C SER A 17 -0.35 19.81 -9.20
N LEU A 18 0.99 19.93 -9.25
CA LEU A 18 1.75 19.95 -10.51
C LEU A 18 1.88 18.55 -11.14
N VAL A 19 1.96 17.51 -10.31
CA VAL A 19 2.03 16.11 -10.78
C VAL A 19 0.71 15.69 -11.40
N LEU A 20 -0.42 16.03 -10.79
CA LEU A 20 -1.75 15.68 -11.30
C LEU A 20 -2.12 16.43 -12.60
N SER A 21 -1.67 17.68 -12.78
CA SER A 21 -1.91 18.42 -14.02
C SER A 21 -1.17 17.83 -15.24
N ARG A 22 -0.14 17.03 -15.02
CA ARG A 22 0.59 16.30 -16.09
C ARG A 22 -0.01 14.94 -16.42
N CYS A 23 -0.92 14.45 -15.58
CA CYS A 23 -1.54 13.14 -15.71
C CYS A 23 -2.98 13.18 -16.26
N THR A 24 -3.44 14.30 -16.82
CA THR A 24 -4.75 14.36 -17.47
C THR A 24 -4.75 13.52 -18.75
N PRO A 25 -5.66 12.57 -18.92
CA PRO A 25 -5.74 11.78 -20.15
C PRO A 25 -6.17 12.67 -21.31
N SER A 26 -5.27 12.86 -22.29
CA SER A 26 -5.61 13.47 -23.57
C SER A 26 -6.61 12.59 -24.31
N ASN A 27 -7.84 13.08 -24.46
CA ASN A 27 -8.86 12.68 -25.43
C ASN A 27 -8.65 11.34 -26.17
N LEU A 28 -9.10 10.25 -25.56
CA LEU A 28 -9.45 9.06 -26.32
C LEU A 28 -10.99 9.00 -26.43
N LYS A 29 -11.51 9.32 -27.63
CA LYS A 29 -12.89 9.05 -28.00
C LYS A 29 -13.15 7.56 -27.84
N GLN A 30 -13.76 7.16 -26.72
CA GLN A 30 -14.21 5.80 -26.52
C GLN A 30 -15.46 5.57 -27.36
N LYS A 31 -15.34 4.67 -28.34
CA LYS A 31 -16.44 4.03 -29.03
C LYS A 31 -17.25 3.24 -27.98
N PRO A 32 -18.59 3.28 -27.97
CA PRO A 32 -19.38 2.51 -27.02
C PRO A 32 -19.13 1.01 -27.29
N ALA A 33 -18.45 0.36 -26.35
CA ALA A 33 -18.28 -1.08 -26.36
C ALA A 33 -19.57 -1.72 -25.80
N SER A 34 -20.07 -2.73 -26.51
CA SER A 34 -21.12 -3.66 -26.10
C SER A 34 -21.03 -4.04 -24.62
N GLU A 35 -22.18 -4.15 -23.96
CA GLU A 35 -22.36 -4.65 -22.59
C GLU A 35 -21.74 -6.05 -22.41
N SER A 36 -20.42 -6.08 -22.25
CA SER A 36 -19.78 -7.22 -21.60
C SER A 36 -20.04 -7.07 -20.11
N HIS A 37 -20.62 -8.06 -19.48
CA HIS A 37 -20.67 -8.21 -18.02
C HIS A 37 -19.22 -8.19 -17.51
N SER A 38 -18.66 -7.01 -17.29
CA SER A 38 -17.39 -6.85 -16.63
C SER A 38 -17.62 -7.31 -15.18
N ILE A 39 -17.00 -8.44 -14.82
CA ILE A 39 -16.92 -8.86 -13.43
C ILE A 39 -16.27 -7.71 -12.69
N GLN A 40 -17.05 -6.94 -11.93
CA GLN A 40 -16.53 -5.84 -11.15
C GLN A 40 -15.72 -6.45 -10.01
N LEU A 41 -14.40 -6.35 -10.12
CA LEU A 41 -13.49 -6.83 -9.09
C LEU A 41 -13.58 -5.88 -7.88
N HIS A 42 -13.93 -6.42 -6.73
CA HIS A 42 -13.94 -5.66 -5.48
C HIS A 42 -12.50 -5.59 -4.94
N GLN A 43 -11.89 -4.42 -5.03
CA GLN A 43 -10.52 -4.17 -4.60
C GLN A 43 -10.49 -3.05 -3.57
N ILE A 44 -9.63 -3.20 -2.56
CA ILE A 44 -9.43 -2.19 -1.52
C ILE A 44 -7.94 -1.88 -1.37
N LEU A 45 -7.62 -0.60 -1.21
CA LEU A 45 -6.28 -0.07 -1.02
C LEU A 45 -6.22 0.66 0.31
N PHE A 46 -5.47 0.12 1.25
CA PHE A 46 -5.11 0.81 2.49
C PHE A 46 -3.76 1.48 2.33
N ILE A 47 -3.67 2.74 2.73
CA ILE A 47 -2.42 3.51 2.73
C ILE A 47 -2.19 4.03 4.15
N ASP A 48 -1.02 3.74 4.71
CA ASP A 48 -0.61 4.32 6.00
C ASP A 48 -0.31 5.81 5.82
N GLU A 49 -0.83 6.67 6.69
CA GLU A 49 -0.69 8.12 6.61
C GLU A 49 0.76 8.59 6.80
N SER A 50 1.62 7.77 7.41
CA SER A 50 3.05 8.08 7.53
C SER A 50 3.83 8.02 6.22
N ILE A 51 3.26 7.44 5.17
CA ILE A 51 3.86 7.39 3.84
C ILE A 51 3.96 8.81 3.27
N ALA A 52 5.18 9.21 2.90
CA ALA A 52 5.41 10.50 2.25
C ALA A 52 4.58 10.59 0.96
N ASP A 53 3.92 11.74 0.76
CA ASP A 53 3.05 11.98 -0.40
C ASP A 53 1.93 10.92 -0.59
N TYR A 54 1.42 10.34 0.51
CA TYR A 54 0.34 9.36 0.47
C TYR A 54 -0.90 9.87 -0.30
N LYS A 55 -1.15 11.18 -0.27
CA LYS A 55 -2.24 11.81 -1.02
C LYS A 55 -2.10 11.62 -2.53
N THR A 56 -0.89 11.77 -3.06
CA THR A 56 -0.59 11.51 -4.49
C THR A 56 -0.88 10.06 -4.86
N LEU A 57 -0.54 9.10 -3.97
CA LEU A 57 -0.87 7.69 -4.19
C LEU A 57 -2.39 7.45 -4.14
N ALA A 58 -3.08 8.06 -3.17
CA ALA A 58 -4.53 7.92 -3.03
C ALA A 58 -5.29 8.47 -4.25
N GLU A 59 -4.91 9.65 -4.72
CA GLU A 59 -5.50 10.30 -5.90
C GLU A 59 -5.14 9.59 -7.20
N GLY A 60 -4.00 8.90 -7.23
CA GLY A 60 -3.54 8.10 -8.36
C GLY A 60 -4.05 6.68 -8.41
N ALA A 61 -4.92 6.28 -7.49
CA ALA A 61 -5.55 4.97 -7.52
C ALA A 61 -6.41 4.78 -8.77
N LEU A 62 -6.44 3.56 -9.30
CA LEU A 62 -7.25 3.23 -10.46
C LEU A 62 -8.76 3.31 -10.14
N PRO A 63 -9.62 3.71 -11.10
CA PRO A 63 -11.06 3.74 -10.91
C PRO A 63 -11.61 2.37 -10.46
N GLY A 64 -12.53 2.40 -9.50
CA GLY A 64 -13.18 1.18 -8.96
C GLY A 64 -12.43 0.55 -7.78
N ILE A 65 -11.28 1.07 -7.39
CA ILE A 65 -10.58 0.67 -6.16
C ILE A 65 -11.06 1.54 -5.00
N GLU A 66 -11.50 0.91 -3.92
CA GLU A 66 -11.83 1.61 -2.67
C GLU A 66 -10.54 2.01 -1.96
N VAL A 67 -10.31 3.31 -1.75
CA VAL A 67 -9.10 3.83 -1.09
C VAL A 67 -9.41 4.24 0.34
N ILE A 68 -8.61 3.77 1.30
CA ILE A 68 -8.73 4.09 2.72
C ILE A 68 -7.37 4.50 3.26
N ILE A 69 -7.29 5.71 3.81
CA ILE A 69 -6.12 6.16 4.57
C ILE A 69 -6.29 5.69 6.01
N LEU A 70 -5.28 4.99 6.53
CA LEU A 70 -5.29 4.49 7.89
C LEU A 70 -5.09 5.65 8.87
N ASN A 71 -5.95 5.70 9.90
CA ASN A 71 -5.89 6.72 10.95
C ASN A 71 -4.72 6.44 11.90
N PRO A 72 -3.76 7.36 12.06
CA PRO A 72 -2.59 7.17 12.92
C PRO A 72 -2.92 7.15 14.42
N ALA A 73 -4.13 7.49 14.82
CA ALA A 73 -4.59 7.38 16.22
C ALA A 73 -5.14 5.99 16.60
N GLN A 74 -5.22 5.05 15.64
CA GLN A 74 -5.80 3.71 15.86
C GLN A 74 -4.83 2.64 15.38
N ASN A 75 -4.77 1.50 16.09
CA ASN A 75 -3.95 0.38 15.65
C ASN A 75 -4.31 -0.06 14.23
N ALA A 76 -3.33 -0.09 13.32
CA ALA A 76 -3.56 -0.33 11.90
C ALA A 76 -4.20 -1.71 11.63
N ILE A 77 -3.74 -2.77 12.31
CA ILE A 77 -4.27 -4.13 12.10
C ILE A 77 -5.71 -4.25 12.60
N GLU A 78 -6.02 -3.61 13.74
CA GLU A 78 -7.38 -3.58 14.26
C GLU A 78 -8.31 -2.80 13.34
N GLN A 79 -7.87 -1.62 12.87
CA GLN A 79 -8.62 -0.77 11.96
C GLN A 79 -8.92 -1.51 10.64
N ILE A 80 -7.90 -2.12 10.01
CA ILE A 80 -8.09 -2.94 8.80
C ILE A 80 -9.09 -4.07 9.07
N THR A 81 -8.97 -4.76 10.20
CA THR A 81 -9.87 -5.87 10.56
C THR A 81 -11.32 -5.41 10.70
N GLN A 82 -11.56 -4.28 11.36
CA GLN A 82 -12.90 -3.70 11.52
C GLN A 82 -13.52 -3.28 10.19
N LEU A 83 -12.70 -2.67 9.32
CA LEU A 83 -13.14 -2.23 8.00
C LEU A 83 -13.42 -3.40 7.07
N LEU A 84 -12.58 -4.44 7.10
CA LEU A 84 -12.79 -5.66 6.32
C LEU A 84 -14.04 -6.42 6.77
N ALA A 85 -14.37 -6.43 8.06
CA ALA A 85 -15.56 -7.10 8.58
C ALA A 85 -16.90 -6.58 7.99
N GLN A 86 -16.89 -5.37 7.41
CA GLN A 86 -18.03 -4.76 6.75
C GLN A 86 -18.09 -5.06 5.24
N ARG A 87 -17.18 -5.88 4.71
CA ARG A 87 -17.01 -6.15 3.28
C ARG A 87 -17.00 -7.65 3.02
N GLN A 88 -17.39 -8.01 1.83
CA GLN A 88 -17.42 -9.41 1.40
C GLN A 88 -16.89 -9.54 -0.03
N ARG A 89 -16.34 -10.72 -0.34
CA ARG A 89 -15.90 -11.09 -1.69
C ARG A 89 -14.87 -10.14 -2.29
N LEU A 90 -13.96 -9.61 -1.46
CA LEU A 90 -12.83 -8.83 -1.94
C LEU A 90 -11.90 -9.70 -2.78
N ASN A 91 -11.63 -9.29 -4.00
CA ASN A 91 -10.72 -9.99 -4.91
C ASN A 91 -9.26 -9.65 -4.62
N SER A 92 -9.00 -8.41 -4.20
CA SER A 92 -7.67 -8.01 -3.78
C SER A 92 -7.67 -6.98 -2.66
N LEU A 93 -6.62 -7.08 -1.85
CA LEU A 93 -6.29 -6.17 -0.76
C LEU A 93 -4.88 -5.64 -1.01
N HIS A 94 -4.75 -4.32 -1.14
CA HIS A 94 -3.47 -3.65 -1.30
C HIS A 94 -3.11 -2.93 0.01
N LEU A 95 -1.89 -3.13 0.50
CA LEU A 95 -1.36 -2.46 1.69
C LEU A 95 -0.12 -1.65 1.33
N VAL A 96 -0.21 -0.32 1.47
CA VAL A 96 0.92 0.60 1.29
C VAL A 96 1.37 1.08 2.66
N THR A 97 2.57 0.69 3.05
CA THR A 97 3.15 0.95 4.37
C THR A 97 4.67 0.99 4.27
N HIS A 98 5.34 1.43 5.32
CA HIS A 98 6.77 1.21 5.43
C HIS A 98 7.08 -0.28 5.60
N GLY A 99 8.33 -0.68 5.39
CA GLY A 99 8.70 -2.07 5.54
C GLY A 99 10.20 -2.28 5.63
N LYS A 100 10.55 -3.44 6.17
CA LYS A 100 11.90 -4.01 6.24
C LYS A 100 11.79 -5.53 6.20
N PRO A 101 12.88 -6.28 6.12
CA PRO A 101 12.81 -7.73 6.07
C PRO A 101 11.94 -8.31 7.18
N ALA A 102 10.92 -9.09 6.82
CA ALA A 102 9.95 -9.72 7.70
C ALA A 102 9.11 -8.73 8.56
N SER A 103 8.86 -7.52 8.08
CA SER A 103 8.07 -6.52 8.81
C SER A 103 7.28 -5.60 7.87
N LEU A 104 6.04 -5.33 8.24
CA LEU A 104 5.23 -4.22 7.77
C LEU A 104 5.18 -3.20 8.91
N ASP A 105 5.64 -1.98 8.66
CA ASP A 105 5.78 -0.95 9.67
C ASP A 105 4.76 0.16 9.40
N PHE A 106 3.73 0.23 10.25
CA PHE A 106 2.68 1.25 10.25
C PHE A 106 3.02 2.38 11.21
N SER A 107 2.40 3.53 11.07
CA SER A 107 2.49 4.64 12.02
C SER A 107 2.19 4.26 13.47
N THR A 108 1.39 3.22 13.68
CA THR A 108 0.89 2.75 14.99
C THR A 108 1.55 1.48 15.50
N GLY A 109 2.59 1.00 14.85
CA GLY A 109 3.32 -0.22 15.23
C GLY A 109 3.62 -1.13 14.05
N SER A 110 4.27 -2.25 14.32
CA SER A 110 4.74 -3.16 13.29
C SER A 110 4.00 -4.50 13.35
N LEU A 111 3.70 -5.04 12.17
CA LEU A 111 3.34 -6.44 11.99
C LEU A 111 4.59 -7.20 11.53
N ASN A 112 5.15 -8.01 12.41
CA ASN A 112 6.37 -8.77 12.18
C ASN A 112 6.31 -10.13 12.88
N GLN A 113 7.37 -10.93 12.83
CA GLN A 113 7.37 -12.27 13.43
C GLN A 113 7.07 -12.29 14.92
N THR A 114 7.48 -11.27 15.68
CA THR A 114 7.24 -11.21 17.13
C THR A 114 5.82 -10.77 17.47
N THR A 115 5.18 -9.96 16.61
CA THR A 115 3.82 -9.44 16.83
C THR A 115 2.73 -10.27 16.13
N ILE A 116 3.06 -11.08 15.12
CA ILE A 116 2.10 -12.00 14.45
C ILE A 116 1.30 -12.86 15.45
N PRO A 117 1.88 -13.48 16.49
CA PRO A 117 1.09 -14.28 17.42
C PRO A 117 -0.04 -13.48 18.08
N HIS A 118 0.21 -12.20 18.38
CA HIS A 118 -0.79 -11.29 18.94
C HIS A 118 -1.91 -10.97 17.92
N TYR A 119 -1.55 -10.74 16.65
CA TYR A 119 -2.51 -10.38 15.59
C TYR A 119 -3.10 -11.58 14.83
N ALA A 120 -2.66 -12.81 15.10
CA ALA A 120 -3.15 -13.99 14.39
C ALA A 120 -4.69 -14.16 14.40
N PRO A 121 -5.41 -13.85 15.50
CA PRO A 121 -6.88 -13.91 15.52
C PRO A 121 -7.52 -12.90 14.55
N GLN A 122 -6.95 -11.69 14.43
CA GLN A 122 -7.42 -10.64 13.52
C GLN A 122 -7.13 -11.03 12.07
N LEU A 123 -5.90 -11.45 11.76
CA LEU A 123 -5.50 -11.87 10.42
C LEU A 123 -6.35 -13.03 9.89
N LYS A 124 -6.70 -14.01 10.75
CA LYS A 124 -7.62 -15.09 10.37
C LYS A 124 -9.03 -14.59 10.02
N LYS A 125 -9.51 -13.51 10.66
CA LYS A 125 -10.81 -12.93 10.34
C LYS A 125 -10.85 -12.31 8.95
N TRP A 126 -9.71 -11.87 8.38
CA TRP A 126 -9.66 -11.31 7.04
C TRP A 126 -10.15 -12.31 5.99
N ALA A 127 -9.91 -13.61 6.18
CA ALA A 127 -10.37 -14.66 5.27
C ALA A 127 -11.89 -14.61 4.99
N ALA A 128 -12.70 -14.19 5.97
CA ALA A 128 -14.16 -14.10 5.81
C ALA A 128 -14.60 -12.99 4.84
N SER A 129 -13.76 -11.98 4.64
CA SER A 129 -14.03 -10.85 3.74
C SER A 129 -13.51 -11.09 2.33
N LEU A 130 -12.59 -12.04 2.16
CA LEU A 130 -11.90 -12.32 0.91
C LEU A 130 -12.70 -13.30 0.04
N ALA A 131 -12.65 -13.09 -1.27
CA ALA A 131 -13.15 -14.04 -2.25
C ALA A 131 -12.24 -15.29 -2.31
N PRO A 132 -12.72 -16.42 -2.83
CA PRO A 132 -11.84 -17.54 -3.17
C PRO A 132 -10.70 -17.07 -4.09
N GLN A 133 -9.46 -17.46 -3.78
CA GLN A 133 -8.25 -17.06 -4.52
C GLN A 133 -7.93 -15.55 -4.46
N ALA A 134 -8.44 -14.84 -3.47
CA ALA A 134 -8.10 -13.43 -3.26
C ALA A 134 -6.59 -13.23 -3.08
N GLU A 135 -6.14 -12.05 -3.45
CA GLU A 135 -4.73 -11.67 -3.46
C GLU A 135 -4.49 -10.50 -2.51
N ILE A 136 -3.37 -10.56 -1.75
CA ILE A 136 -2.91 -9.47 -0.89
C ILE A 136 -1.57 -8.98 -1.42
N LEU A 137 -1.48 -7.69 -1.74
CA LEU A 137 -0.29 -7.06 -2.30
C LEU A 137 0.33 -6.10 -1.28
N LEU A 138 1.57 -6.38 -0.87
CA LEU A 138 2.27 -5.67 0.19
C LEU A 138 3.33 -4.73 -0.38
N TYR A 139 3.03 -3.43 -0.37
CA TYR A 139 3.92 -2.37 -0.84
C TYR A 139 4.70 -1.77 0.34
N GLY A 140 5.57 -2.58 0.93
CA GLY A 140 6.55 -2.16 1.93
C GLY A 140 7.95 -2.51 1.44
N CYS A 141 8.94 -1.66 1.71
CA CYS A 141 10.32 -1.92 1.27
C CYS A 141 10.86 -3.20 1.89
N ASN A 142 11.45 -4.07 1.06
CA ASN A 142 12.20 -5.25 1.49
C ASN A 142 11.42 -6.30 2.31
N VAL A 143 10.09 -6.23 2.39
CA VAL A 143 9.27 -7.11 3.26
C VAL A 143 9.60 -8.59 3.02
N ALA A 144 9.76 -9.00 1.76
CA ALA A 144 10.11 -10.38 1.39
C ALA A 144 11.61 -10.58 1.15
N GLN A 145 12.47 -9.69 1.65
CA GLN A 145 13.92 -9.83 1.46
C GLN A 145 14.48 -10.97 2.30
N GLY A 146 15.24 -11.86 1.63
CA GLY A 146 15.87 -13.02 2.26
C GLY A 146 14.88 -14.07 2.75
N GLU A 147 15.40 -15.17 3.31
CA GLU A 147 14.59 -16.29 3.76
C GLU A 147 13.62 -15.90 4.91
N ILE A 148 14.05 -15.01 5.78
CA ILE A 148 13.23 -14.50 6.89
C ILE A 148 12.01 -13.72 6.37
N GLY A 149 12.19 -12.86 5.33
CA GLY A 149 11.11 -12.12 4.69
C GLY A 149 10.13 -13.03 3.96
N GLU A 150 10.65 -13.99 3.19
CA GLU A 150 9.81 -14.97 2.50
C GLU A 150 9.00 -15.84 3.47
N THR A 151 9.61 -16.25 4.60
CA THR A 151 8.92 -17.02 5.65
C THR A 151 7.81 -16.21 6.30
N PHE A 152 8.06 -14.92 6.58
CA PHE A 152 7.04 -14.00 7.09
C PHE A 152 5.84 -13.90 6.15
N VAL A 153 6.08 -13.70 4.84
CA VAL A 153 5.00 -13.59 3.84
C VAL A 153 4.23 -14.90 3.71
N ARG A 154 4.91 -16.05 3.74
CA ARG A 154 4.22 -17.37 3.77
C ARG A 154 3.35 -17.55 5.01
N HIS A 155 3.81 -17.11 6.17
CA HIS A 155 3.02 -17.17 7.40
C HIS A 155 1.76 -16.29 7.33
N LEU A 156 1.86 -15.06 6.79
CA LEU A 156 0.70 -14.22 6.54
C LEU A 156 -0.29 -14.88 5.56
N SER A 157 0.21 -15.51 4.48
CA SER A 157 -0.63 -16.25 3.53
C SER A 157 -1.38 -17.41 4.20
N GLN A 158 -0.74 -18.14 5.12
CA GLN A 158 -1.38 -19.21 5.89
C GLN A 158 -2.48 -18.70 6.82
N LEU A 159 -2.25 -17.55 7.48
CA LEU A 159 -3.21 -16.95 8.42
C LEU A 159 -4.43 -16.37 7.69
N THR A 160 -4.22 -15.70 6.57
CA THR A 160 -5.29 -15.02 5.82
C THR A 160 -5.98 -15.91 4.78
N GLY A 161 -5.36 -17.04 4.42
CA GLY A 161 -5.82 -17.90 3.32
C GLY A 161 -5.61 -17.30 1.92
N ALA A 162 -5.07 -16.09 1.80
CA ALA A 162 -4.86 -15.39 0.54
C ALA A 162 -3.52 -15.74 -0.13
N THR A 163 -3.46 -15.55 -1.45
CA THR A 163 -2.18 -15.46 -2.16
C THR A 163 -1.55 -14.11 -1.87
N ILE A 164 -0.26 -14.07 -1.51
CA ILE A 164 0.40 -12.81 -1.15
C ILE A 164 1.59 -12.53 -2.06
N ALA A 165 1.68 -11.28 -2.53
CA ALA A 165 2.87 -10.72 -3.17
C ALA A 165 3.52 -9.64 -2.29
N ALA A 166 4.87 -9.59 -2.29
CA ALA A 166 5.63 -8.62 -1.52
C ALA A 166 6.95 -8.25 -2.21
N ALA A 167 7.47 -7.07 -1.89
CA ALA A 167 8.71 -6.58 -2.46
C ALA A 167 9.95 -7.20 -1.78
N LYS A 168 10.96 -7.57 -2.59
CA LYS A 168 12.31 -7.97 -2.13
C LYS A 168 13.29 -6.79 -2.08
N THR A 169 12.91 -5.65 -2.63
CA THR A 169 13.74 -4.46 -2.83
C THR A 169 12.96 -3.22 -2.38
N PRO A 170 13.58 -2.03 -2.31
CA PRO A 170 12.85 -0.80 -2.04
C PRO A 170 11.69 -0.56 -3.01
N VAL A 171 10.55 -0.09 -2.49
CA VAL A 171 9.36 0.23 -3.27
C VAL A 171 9.29 1.74 -3.52
N GLY A 172 8.99 2.15 -4.76
CA GLY A 172 8.85 3.55 -5.14
C GLY A 172 9.62 3.94 -6.39
N ASN A 173 10.12 5.17 -6.39
CA ASN A 173 10.76 5.79 -7.54
C ASN A 173 12.02 5.05 -8.03
N SER A 174 12.03 4.69 -9.31
CA SER A 174 13.16 3.98 -9.93
C SER A 174 14.45 4.79 -9.99
N ASN A 175 14.38 6.12 -10.09
CA ASN A 175 15.55 6.99 -10.07
C ASN A 175 16.26 7.01 -8.71
N LEU A 176 15.56 6.59 -7.64
CA LEU A 176 16.09 6.45 -6.29
C LEU A 176 16.38 4.98 -5.94
N GLY A 177 16.40 4.08 -6.93
CA GLY A 177 16.63 2.65 -6.73
C GLY A 177 15.40 1.86 -6.27
N GLY A 178 14.21 2.46 -6.30
CA GLY A 178 12.95 1.80 -5.97
C GLY A 178 12.33 1.07 -7.16
N THR A 179 11.37 0.23 -6.89
CA THR A 179 10.51 -0.42 -7.89
C THR A 179 9.14 -0.70 -7.30
N TRP A 180 8.11 -0.75 -8.12
CA TRP A 180 6.77 -1.20 -7.72
C TRP A 180 6.55 -2.69 -7.94
N ASN A 181 7.61 -3.43 -8.33
CA ASN A 181 7.54 -4.86 -8.56
C ASN A 181 7.53 -5.64 -7.24
N LEU A 182 6.51 -6.47 -7.04
CA LEU A 182 6.39 -7.39 -5.92
C LEU A 182 6.97 -8.75 -6.34
N ALA A 183 8.31 -8.86 -6.28
CA ALA A 183 9.08 -9.96 -6.84
C ALA A 183 8.89 -11.30 -6.11
N TYR A 184 8.40 -11.31 -4.87
CA TYR A 184 8.07 -12.52 -4.15
C TYR A 184 6.56 -12.75 -4.15
N GLN A 185 6.13 -13.96 -4.49
CA GLN A 185 4.72 -14.36 -4.52
C GLN A 185 4.58 -15.76 -3.92
N THR A 186 3.59 -15.95 -3.04
CA THR A 186 3.32 -17.28 -2.47
C THR A 186 2.68 -18.24 -3.50
N ARG A 187 2.00 -17.68 -4.50
CA ARG A 187 1.49 -18.30 -5.73
C ARG A 187 1.43 -17.22 -6.81
N ASN A 188 1.15 -17.59 -8.06
CA ASN A 188 0.97 -16.60 -9.13
C ASN A 188 -0.11 -15.58 -8.80
N ILE A 189 0.20 -14.30 -9.00
CA ILE A 189 -0.68 -13.15 -8.80
C ILE A 189 -1.12 -12.64 -10.17
N ASN A 190 -2.42 -12.35 -10.30
CA ASN A 190 -3.03 -11.78 -11.49
C ASN A 190 -3.46 -10.32 -11.31
N THR A 191 -3.58 -9.86 -10.07
CA THR A 191 -3.98 -8.48 -9.76
C THR A 191 -2.92 -7.48 -10.23
N ALA A 192 -3.35 -6.48 -11.01
CA ALA A 192 -2.52 -5.37 -11.43
C ALA A 192 -2.19 -4.43 -10.26
N LEU A 193 -1.18 -3.56 -10.45
CA LEU A 193 -0.89 -2.48 -9.52
C LEU A 193 -2.11 -1.56 -9.38
N PRO A 194 -2.41 -1.04 -8.18
CA PRO A 194 -3.63 -0.26 -7.92
C PRO A 194 -3.51 1.19 -8.39
N PHE A 195 -2.40 1.59 -8.98
CA PHE A 195 -2.10 2.98 -9.34
C PHE A 195 -1.97 3.15 -10.85
N ASN A 196 -2.31 4.34 -11.33
CA ASN A 196 -2.04 4.69 -12.72
C ASN A 196 -0.52 4.83 -12.97
N THR A 197 -0.10 4.53 -14.20
CA THR A 197 1.32 4.50 -14.57
C THR A 197 2.02 5.84 -14.37
N CYS A 198 1.30 6.96 -14.56
CA CYS A 198 1.88 8.28 -14.38
C CYS A 198 2.29 8.51 -12.92
N VAL A 199 1.44 8.16 -11.96
CA VAL A 199 1.76 8.27 -10.52
C VAL A 199 2.94 7.39 -10.15
N LEU A 200 2.99 6.15 -10.66
CA LEU A 200 4.12 5.26 -10.41
C LEU A 200 5.47 5.81 -10.91
N GLN A 201 5.44 6.51 -12.05
CA GLN A 201 6.64 7.11 -12.67
C GLN A 201 7.05 8.43 -12.00
N THR A 202 6.09 9.20 -11.49
CA THR A 202 6.32 10.54 -10.96
C THR A 202 6.37 10.59 -9.43
N TYR A 203 6.06 9.49 -8.75
CA TYR A 203 6.16 9.41 -7.29
C TYR A 203 7.56 9.84 -6.83
N PRO A 204 7.67 10.83 -5.91
CA PRO A 204 8.95 11.51 -5.68
C PRO A 204 9.91 10.74 -4.78
N GLY A 205 9.45 9.68 -4.10
CA GLY A 205 10.20 8.98 -3.07
C GLY A 205 10.31 7.47 -3.27
N ILE A 206 10.94 6.85 -2.30
CA ILE A 206 10.79 5.43 -1.99
C ILE A 206 10.04 5.33 -0.67
N LEU A 207 9.39 4.19 -0.40
CA LEU A 207 8.72 3.92 0.87
C LEU A 207 9.78 3.49 1.90
N PRO A 208 10.43 4.41 2.66
CA PRO A 208 11.58 4.07 3.49
C PRO A 208 11.19 3.16 4.64
N THR A 209 12.18 2.59 5.31
CA THR A 209 11.98 2.01 6.64
C THR A 209 11.64 3.13 7.63
N LEU A 210 10.62 2.96 8.47
CA LEU A 210 10.39 3.87 9.59
C LEU A 210 11.57 3.78 10.56
N ASP A 211 12.23 4.89 10.76
CA ASP A 211 13.21 5.03 11.84
C ASP A 211 12.49 5.56 13.09
N TRP A 212 12.11 4.65 13.96
CA TRP A 212 11.42 4.98 15.22
C TRP A 212 12.27 5.85 16.17
N SER A 213 13.57 5.96 15.95
CA SER A 213 14.45 6.80 16.78
C SER A 213 14.19 8.29 16.60
N VAL A 214 13.62 8.68 15.46
CA VAL A 214 13.32 10.09 15.13
C VAL A 214 11.93 10.52 15.61
N LEU A 215 11.00 9.60 15.82
CA LEU A 215 9.61 9.89 16.22
C LEU A 215 9.44 10.15 17.73
N ASN A 216 10.43 9.84 18.55
CA ASN A 216 10.38 10.04 20.02
C ASN A 216 10.99 11.36 20.50
N LEU A 217 11.20 12.35 19.64
CA LEU A 217 11.81 13.65 19.96
C LEU A 217 10.80 14.83 19.88
N ALA A 218 9.51 14.56 20.01
CA ALA A 218 8.48 15.62 20.10
C ALA A 218 7.69 15.52 21.38
#